data_7d1737512684fae679a230bae9ae34f6
#
_entry.id   7d1737512684fae679a230bae9ae34f6
#
_cell.length_a   1.000
_cell.length_b   1.000
_cell.length_c   1.000
_cell.angle_alpha   90.00
_cell.angle_beta   90.00
_cell.angle_gamma   90.00
#
_symmetry.space_group_name_H-M   'P 1'
#
loop_
_entity.id
_entity.type
_entity.pdbx_description
1 polymer ?
#
loop_
_entity_poly.entity_id
_entity_poly.type
_entity_poly.pdbx_seq_one_letter_code
_entity_poly.pdbx_strand_id
1 'polypeptide(L)'
;MKTIQIAIDGPASSGKSTVAKIIAKDFGFTYLDTGAMYRAATYMALKNQLGVEEVEALLVLLDQHPISFGRSETGDQLVFVGDVDITHPIRENEVTNHVSAIAAIPEVREKLVSLQQEIAQQGGIVMDGRDIGTVVLPQAELKIFLVASVDERAERRYKENIAKGIETDLETLKKEIAARDYKDSHRETSPLKQAEDAVYLDTTGLNIQEVVEKIKAEAEKRM
;
A
#
# COMPACT_ATOMS: atom_id res chain seq x y z
N MET A 1 9.37 4.65 25.21
CA MET A 1 9.41 3.46 24.35
C MET A 1 10.32 3.77 23.18
N LYS A 2 11.11 2.78 22.72
CA LYS A 2 11.93 2.93 21.53
C LYS A 2 11.00 3.04 20.31
N THR A 3 11.26 4.00 19.42
CA THR A 3 10.55 4.07 18.13
C THR A 3 11.09 2.99 17.21
N ILE A 4 10.21 2.28 16.53
CA ILE A 4 10.53 1.22 15.56
C ILE A 4 9.91 1.51 14.21
N GLN A 5 10.42 0.85 13.18
CA GLN A 5 9.81 0.81 11.86
C GLN A 5 8.98 -0.49 11.73
N ILE A 6 7.76 -0.37 11.24
CA ILE A 6 6.86 -1.51 11.03
C ILE A 6 6.51 -1.60 9.55
N ALA A 7 6.89 -2.70 8.92
CA ALA A 7 6.57 -3.04 7.55
C ALA A 7 5.40 -4.03 7.51
N ILE A 8 4.33 -3.72 6.76
CA ILE A 8 3.17 -4.60 6.60
C ILE A 8 2.96 -4.88 5.12
N ASP A 9 3.39 -6.04 4.67
CA ASP A 9 3.22 -6.49 3.29
C ASP A 9 2.07 -7.49 3.15
N GLY A 10 1.57 -7.62 1.95
CA GLY A 10 0.52 -8.60 1.64
C GLY A 10 -0.29 -8.24 0.40
N PRO A 11 -1.14 -9.17 -0.08
CA PRO A 11 -1.91 -9.02 -1.32
C PRO A 11 -2.99 -7.93 -1.21
N ALA A 12 -3.63 -7.63 -2.34
CA ALA A 12 -4.74 -6.67 -2.39
C ALA A 12 -5.90 -7.08 -1.48
N SER A 13 -6.58 -6.11 -0.86
CA SER A 13 -7.76 -6.33 0.00
C SER A 13 -7.52 -7.25 1.22
N SER A 14 -6.27 -7.44 1.66
CA SER A 14 -5.97 -8.22 2.87
C SER A 14 -6.26 -7.49 4.19
N GLY A 15 -6.64 -6.21 4.15
CA GLY A 15 -6.92 -5.40 5.34
C GLY A 15 -5.72 -4.66 5.92
N LYS A 16 -4.52 -4.80 5.33
CA LYS A 16 -3.28 -4.22 5.87
C LYS A 16 -3.32 -2.71 6.08
N SER A 17 -3.91 -1.93 5.17
CA SER A 17 -3.98 -0.46 5.31
C SER A 17 -4.86 -0.04 6.50
N THR A 18 -5.97 -0.76 6.75
CA THR A 18 -6.82 -0.52 7.92
C THR A 18 -6.07 -0.79 9.22
N VAL A 19 -5.40 -1.93 9.28
CA VAL A 19 -4.63 -2.35 10.46
C VAL A 19 -3.42 -1.42 10.68
N ALA A 20 -2.68 -1.08 9.60
CA ALA A 20 -1.54 -0.17 9.66
C ALA A 20 -1.90 1.21 10.23
N LYS A 21 -3.05 1.77 9.79
CA LYS A 21 -3.57 3.05 10.32
C LYS A 21 -3.84 2.99 11.82
N ILE A 22 -4.50 1.92 12.28
CA ILE A 22 -4.83 1.76 13.71
C ILE A 22 -3.55 1.64 14.52
N ILE A 23 -2.60 0.81 14.10
CA ILE A 23 -1.32 0.61 14.79
C ILE A 23 -0.52 1.91 14.84
N ALA A 24 -0.41 2.63 13.72
CA ALA A 24 0.28 3.90 13.68
C ALA A 24 -0.34 4.93 14.64
N LYS A 25 -1.66 5.01 14.70
CA LYS A 25 -2.40 5.88 15.63
C LYS A 25 -2.13 5.48 17.09
N ASP A 26 -2.22 4.20 17.41
CA ASP A 26 -2.07 3.68 18.78
C ASP A 26 -0.67 3.91 19.34
N PHE A 27 0.36 3.79 18.50
CA PHE A 27 1.75 4.03 18.89
C PHE A 27 2.22 5.48 18.70
N GLY A 28 1.39 6.35 18.11
CA GLY A 28 1.78 7.71 17.75
C GLY A 28 2.83 7.77 16.63
N PHE A 29 2.85 6.78 15.75
CA PHE A 29 3.76 6.68 14.62
C PHE A 29 3.17 7.33 13.36
N THR A 30 4.04 7.66 12.41
CA THR A 30 3.61 8.07 11.08
C THR A 30 3.06 6.87 10.31
N TYR A 31 1.94 7.04 9.61
CA TYR A 31 1.42 6.06 8.68
C TYR A 31 1.72 6.47 7.25
N LEU A 32 2.19 5.54 6.42
CA LEU A 32 2.38 5.75 4.98
C LEU A 32 1.77 4.59 4.16
N ASP A 33 0.74 4.93 3.36
CA ASP A 33 0.18 4.07 2.29
C ASP A 33 1.09 4.18 1.05
N THR A 34 2.02 3.24 0.88
CA THR A 34 2.90 3.26 -0.29
C THR A 34 2.16 2.97 -1.59
N GLY A 35 1.06 2.20 -1.51
CA GLY A 35 0.18 1.98 -2.65
C GLY A 35 -0.45 3.28 -3.18
N ALA A 36 -0.69 4.26 -2.32
CA ALA A 36 -1.16 5.58 -2.74
C ALA A 36 -0.13 6.32 -3.59
N MET A 37 1.18 6.12 -3.35
CA MET A 37 2.24 6.72 -4.17
C MET A 37 2.25 6.16 -5.60
N TYR A 38 2.14 4.85 -5.74
CA TYR A 38 2.04 4.21 -7.07
C TYR A 38 0.75 4.60 -7.79
N ARG A 39 -0.35 4.77 -7.06
CA ARG A 39 -1.60 5.28 -7.61
C ARG A 39 -1.48 6.75 -8.04
N ALA A 40 -0.74 7.56 -7.30
CA ALA A 40 -0.46 8.95 -7.68
C ALA A 40 0.34 9.00 -8.98
N ALA A 41 1.41 8.20 -9.10
CA ALA A 41 2.17 8.09 -10.36
C ALA A 41 1.28 7.60 -11.52
N THR A 42 0.39 6.62 -11.26
CA THR A 42 -0.56 6.13 -12.26
C THR A 42 -1.55 7.23 -12.69
N TYR A 43 -2.10 7.96 -11.73
CA TYR A 43 -2.99 9.10 -12.00
C TYR A 43 -2.31 10.14 -12.89
N MET A 44 -1.05 10.47 -12.60
CA MET A 44 -0.28 11.41 -13.42
C MET A 44 -0.06 10.89 -14.84
N ALA A 45 0.28 9.61 -14.99
CA ALA A 45 0.44 8.98 -16.30
C ALA A 45 -0.88 9.07 -17.10
N LEU A 46 -1.99 8.63 -16.52
CA LEU A 46 -3.31 8.66 -17.16
C LEU A 46 -3.74 10.08 -17.54
N LYS A 47 -3.56 11.03 -16.61
CA LYS A 47 -3.94 12.44 -16.83
C LYS A 47 -3.18 13.09 -18.00
N ASN A 48 -1.94 12.64 -18.22
CA ASN A 48 -1.08 13.12 -19.31
C ASN A 48 -1.05 12.16 -20.52
N GLN A 49 -1.93 11.16 -20.55
CA GLN A 49 -2.04 10.18 -21.64
C GLN A 49 -0.73 9.43 -21.92
N LEU A 50 0.07 9.15 -20.88
CA LEU A 50 1.31 8.41 -20.99
C LEU A 50 1.08 6.91 -20.84
N GLY A 51 1.65 6.12 -21.74
CA GLY A 51 1.75 4.66 -21.63
C GLY A 51 2.89 4.21 -20.73
N VAL A 52 3.01 2.90 -20.56
CA VAL A 52 4.05 2.29 -19.72
C VAL A 52 5.45 2.40 -20.32
N GLU A 53 5.58 2.63 -21.62
CA GLU A 53 6.83 2.86 -22.35
C GLU A 53 7.34 4.30 -22.27
N GLU A 54 6.51 5.26 -21.83
CA GLU A 54 6.86 6.66 -21.74
C GLU A 54 7.45 7.03 -20.38
N VAL A 55 8.38 6.19 -19.90
CA VAL A 55 8.94 6.22 -18.55
C VAL A 55 9.61 7.56 -18.25
N GLU A 56 10.46 8.06 -19.17
CA GLU A 56 11.16 9.33 -18.96
C GLU A 56 10.20 10.51 -18.75
N ALA A 57 9.13 10.57 -19.54
CA ALA A 57 8.11 11.60 -19.40
C ALA A 57 7.41 11.53 -18.03
N LEU A 58 7.10 10.32 -17.57
CA LEU A 58 6.49 10.13 -16.23
C LEU A 58 7.45 10.54 -15.11
N LEU A 59 8.74 10.20 -15.21
CA LEU A 59 9.75 10.59 -14.22
C LEU A 59 9.90 12.11 -14.14
N VAL A 60 9.92 12.79 -15.28
CA VAL A 60 9.94 14.27 -15.34
C VAL A 60 8.71 14.86 -14.66
N LEU A 61 7.51 14.31 -14.90
CA LEU A 61 6.30 14.76 -14.23
C LEU A 61 6.37 14.57 -12.70
N LEU A 62 6.90 13.43 -12.23
CA LEU A 62 7.10 13.16 -10.81
C LEU A 62 8.09 14.13 -10.15
N ASP A 63 9.08 14.62 -10.90
CA ASP A 63 10.03 15.64 -10.42
C ASP A 63 9.40 17.04 -10.38
N GLN A 64 8.64 17.40 -11.39
CA GLN A 64 7.98 18.71 -11.49
C GLN A 64 6.81 18.85 -10.50
N HIS A 65 6.14 17.74 -10.21
CA HIS A 65 4.96 17.68 -9.34
C HIS A 65 5.15 16.62 -8.26
N PRO A 66 5.93 16.89 -7.21
CA PRO A 66 6.26 15.91 -6.19
C PRO A 66 5.00 15.39 -5.47
N ILE A 67 5.02 14.10 -5.17
CA ILE A 67 3.99 13.48 -4.35
C ILE A 67 4.25 13.87 -2.89
N SER A 68 3.23 14.37 -2.23
CA SER A 68 3.30 14.72 -0.81
C SER A 68 2.07 14.23 -0.05
N PHE A 69 2.16 14.20 1.26
CA PHE A 69 1.13 13.70 2.15
C PHE A 69 0.74 14.76 3.16
N GLY A 70 -0.56 14.82 3.42
CA GLY A 70 -1.15 15.62 4.49
C GLY A 70 -2.03 14.78 5.40
N ARG A 71 -2.66 15.40 6.36
CA ARG A 71 -3.68 14.79 7.22
C ARG A 71 -4.95 15.64 7.20
N SER A 72 -6.09 14.95 7.10
CA SER A 72 -7.39 15.59 7.26
C SER A 72 -7.65 15.94 8.75
N GLU A 73 -8.69 16.69 9.01
CA GLU A 73 -9.16 16.97 10.39
C GLU A 73 -9.53 15.67 11.15
N THR A 74 -9.94 14.63 10.43
CA THR A 74 -10.24 13.31 11.00
C THR A 74 -9.00 12.42 11.17
N GLY A 75 -7.81 12.89 10.72
CA GLY A 75 -6.55 12.17 10.81
C GLY A 75 -6.27 11.21 9.65
N ASP A 76 -7.14 11.20 8.62
CA ASP A 76 -6.90 10.39 7.42
C ASP A 76 -5.75 10.96 6.58
N GLN A 77 -4.99 10.07 5.93
CA GLN A 77 -3.93 10.47 5.02
C GLN A 77 -4.52 11.12 3.77
N LEU A 78 -4.10 12.34 3.49
CA LEU A 78 -4.35 13.05 2.22
C LEU A 78 -3.14 12.86 1.31
N VAL A 79 -3.39 12.87 0.00
CA VAL A 79 -2.36 12.68 -1.04
C VAL A 79 -2.42 13.84 -2.03
N PHE A 80 -1.28 14.44 -2.26
CA PHE A 80 -1.13 15.57 -3.17
C PHE A 80 -0.12 15.29 -4.27
N VAL A 81 -0.32 15.90 -5.42
CA VAL A 81 0.65 16.04 -6.51
C VAL A 81 0.86 17.54 -6.75
N GLY A 82 2.03 18.04 -6.39
CA GLY A 82 2.21 19.48 -6.21
C GLY A 82 1.20 19.99 -5.18
N ASP A 83 0.41 21.00 -5.55
CA ASP A 83 -0.61 21.61 -4.69
C ASP A 83 -2.02 21.01 -4.88
N VAL A 84 -2.16 19.98 -5.72
CA VAL A 84 -3.47 19.41 -6.06
C VAL A 84 -3.77 18.19 -5.17
N ASP A 85 -4.89 18.26 -4.43
CA ASP A 85 -5.41 17.10 -3.67
C ASP A 85 -5.96 16.04 -4.64
N ILE A 86 -5.34 14.87 -4.62
CA ILE A 86 -5.71 13.72 -5.44
C ILE A 86 -6.18 12.51 -4.60
N THR A 87 -6.48 12.72 -3.33
CA THR A 87 -6.85 11.66 -2.37
C THR A 87 -8.00 10.77 -2.87
N HIS A 88 -9.02 11.36 -3.48
CA HIS A 88 -10.14 10.64 -4.06
C HIS A 88 -9.85 10.13 -5.48
N PRO A 89 -9.35 10.96 -6.42
CA PRO A 89 -9.05 10.53 -7.79
C PRO A 89 -8.17 9.27 -7.90
N ILE A 90 -7.16 9.13 -7.05
CA ILE A 90 -6.28 7.96 -7.09
C ILE A 90 -6.96 6.63 -6.69
N ARG A 91 -8.19 6.67 -6.21
CA ARG A 91 -8.96 5.48 -5.80
C ARG A 91 -10.02 5.06 -6.82
N GLU A 92 -10.13 5.79 -7.91
CA GLU A 92 -11.03 5.46 -9.03
C GLU A 92 -10.62 4.15 -9.71
N ASN A 93 -11.59 3.51 -10.36
CA ASN A 93 -11.37 2.22 -11.01
C ASN A 93 -10.32 2.27 -12.11
N GLU A 94 -10.26 3.35 -12.86
CA GLU A 94 -9.27 3.53 -13.92
C GLU A 94 -7.85 3.46 -13.37
N VAL A 95 -7.55 4.22 -12.31
CA VAL A 95 -6.24 4.17 -11.62
C VAL A 95 -6.00 2.78 -11.04
N THR A 96 -7.03 2.18 -10.42
CA THR A 96 -6.91 0.84 -9.81
C THR A 96 -6.54 -0.23 -10.83
N ASN A 97 -7.05 -0.15 -12.05
CA ASN A 97 -6.81 -1.13 -13.11
C ASN A 97 -5.42 -1.00 -13.75
N HIS A 98 -4.82 0.20 -13.72
CA HIS A 98 -3.52 0.49 -14.33
C HIS A 98 -2.35 0.48 -13.35
N VAL A 99 -2.60 0.59 -12.04
CA VAL A 99 -1.54 0.76 -11.03
C VAL A 99 -0.51 -0.37 -11.01
N SER A 100 -0.89 -1.61 -11.27
CA SER A 100 0.07 -2.74 -11.29
C SER A 100 1.05 -2.64 -12.45
N ALA A 101 0.64 -2.08 -13.59
CA ALA A 101 1.53 -1.87 -14.73
C ALA A 101 2.56 -0.77 -14.44
N ILE A 102 2.13 0.37 -13.94
CA ILE A 102 3.05 1.47 -13.55
C ILE A 102 3.97 1.04 -12.40
N ALA A 103 3.45 0.30 -11.41
CA ALA A 103 4.23 -0.22 -10.30
C ALA A 103 5.23 -1.33 -10.68
N ALA A 104 5.19 -1.86 -11.89
CA ALA A 104 6.15 -2.81 -12.41
C ALA A 104 7.36 -2.13 -13.09
N ILE A 105 7.30 -0.84 -13.40
CA ILE A 105 8.36 -0.08 -14.06
C ILE A 105 9.52 0.12 -13.07
N PRO A 106 10.75 -0.37 -13.37
CA PRO A 106 11.88 -0.32 -12.43
C PRO A 106 12.25 1.10 -12.00
N GLU A 107 12.31 2.04 -12.93
CA GLU A 107 12.74 3.43 -12.69
C GLU A 107 11.70 4.18 -11.82
N VAL A 108 10.41 3.94 -12.03
CA VAL A 108 9.34 4.48 -11.18
C VAL A 108 9.47 3.92 -9.76
N ARG A 109 9.77 2.63 -9.64
CA ARG A 109 9.99 2.00 -8.33
C ARG A 109 11.20 2.61 -7.62
N GLU A 110 12.34 2.71 -8.30
CA GLU A 110 13.55 3.29 -7.72
C GLU A 110 13.27 4.68 -7.13
N LYS A 111 12.60 5.54 -7.91
CA LYS A 111 12.23 6.88 -7.46
C LYS A 111 11.30 6.86 -6.25
N LEU A 112 10.23 6.07 -6.29
CA LEU A 112 9.26 6.03 -5.20
C LEU A 112 9.80 5.34 -3.96
N VAL A 113 10.62 4.31 -4.08
CA VAL A 113 11.30 3.64 -2.96
C VAL A 113 12.25 4.62 -2.27
N SER A 114 13.04 5.40 -3.03
CA SER A 114 13.90 6.43 -2.46
C SER A 114 13.12 7.44 -1.61
N LEU A 115 11.98 7.92 -2.10
CA LEU A 115 11.12 8.83 -1.35
C LEU A 115 10.51 8.18 -0.09
N GLN A 116 10.12 6.91 -0.19
CA GLN A 116 9.60 6.15 0.97
C GLN A 116 10.67 5.99 2.05
N GLN A 117 11.90 5.68 1.66
CA GLN A 117 13.04 5.55 2.56
C GLN A 117 13.39 6.89 3.24
N GLU A 118 13.34 8.00 2.49
CA GLU A 118 13.54 9.34 3.04
C GLU A 118 12.50 9.67 4.13
N ILE A 119 11.22 9.41 3.86
CA ILE A 119 10.15 9.58 4.84
C ILE A 119 10.39 8.73 6.09
N ALA A 120 10.91 7.51 5.93
CA ALA A 120 11.16 6.58 7.03
C ALA A 120 12.33 6.99 7.94
N GLN A 121 13.24 7.85 7.49
CA GLN A 121 14.40 8.30 8.29
C GLN A 121 13.99 9.02 9.58
N GLN A 122 12.79 9.55 9.64
CA GLN A 122 12.28 10.23 10.85
C GLN A 122 11.97 9.25 12.00
N GLY A 123 11.97 7.93 11.74
CA GLY A 123 11.64 6.89 12.72
C GLY A 123 10.17 6.84 13.10
N GLY A 124 9.76 5.85 13.87
CA GLY A 124 8.38 5.70 14.31
C GLY A 124 7.37 5.69 13.16
N ILE A 125 7.49 4.72 12.25
CA ILE A 125 6.66 4.66 11.05
C ILE A 125 6.03 3.28 10.85
N VAL A 126 4.80 3.26 10.35
CA VAL A 126 4.13 2.07 9.84
C VAL A 126 3.89 2.26 8.35
N MET A 127 4.47 1.41 7.54
CA MET A 127 4.25 1.39 6.08
C MET A 127 3.52 0.13 5.67
N ASP A 128 2.54 0.26 4.78
CA ASP A 128 1.93 -0.89 4.13
C ASP A 128 2.16 -0.90 2.61
N GLY A 129 2.39 -2.10 2.08
CA GLY A 129 2.69 -2.26 0.66
C GLY A 129 2.74 -3.71 0.18
N ARG A 130 3.74 -4.01 -0.67
CA ARG A 130 4.01 -5.32 -1.28
C ARG A 130 5.43 -5.82 -1.06
N ASP A 131 6.34 -4.89 -0.86
CA ASP A 131 7.77 -5.11 -0.79
C ASP A 131 8.45 -4.23 0.27
N ILE A 132 7.68 -3.83 1.29
CA ILE A 132 8.19 -2.94 2.33
C ILE A 132 9.30 -3.63 3.11
N GLY A 133 9.04 -4.83 3.62
CA GLY A 133 10.00 -5.59 4.41
C GLY A 133 11.15 -6.20 3.60
N THR A 134 11.02 -6.29 2.27
CA THR A 134 12.07 -6.87 1.41
C THR A 134 12.94 -5.82 0.73
N VAL A 135 12.39 -4.64 0.40
CA VAL A 135 13.08 -3.61 -0.40
C VAL A 135 13.10 -2.25 0.26
N VAL A 136 11.96 -1.75 0.73
CA VAL A 136 11.86 -0.37 1.25
C VAL A 136 12.51 -0.25 2.62
N LEU A 137 12.13 -1.11 3.56
CA LEU A 137 12.62 -1.14 4.94
C LEU A 137 13.18 -2.53 5.29
N PRO A 138 14.25 -2.97 4.63
CA PRO A 138 14.81 -4.32 4.86
C PRO A 138 15.38 -4.51 6.27
N GLN A 139 15.57 -3.43 7.03
CA GLN A 139 16.03 -3.42 8.42
C GLN A 139 14.92 -3.05 9.41
N ALA A 140 13.64 -3.01 9.00
CA ALA A 140 12.53 -2.73 9.91
C ALA A 140 12.54 -3.72 11.08
N GLU A 141 12.36 -3.21 12.30
CA GLU A 141 12.35 -4.03 13.51
C GLU A 141 11.18 -5.01 13.56
N LEU A 142 10.05 -4.65 12.91
CA LEU A 142 8.93 -5.55 12.74
C LEU A 142 8.49 -5.61 11.29
N LYS A 143 8.47 -6.81 10.74
CA LYS A 143 7.91 -7.11 9.41
C LYS A 143 6.76 -8.09 9.56
N ILE A 144 5.63 -7.75 8.96
CA ILE A 144 4.42 -8.57 8.91
C ILE A 144 4.11 -8.91 7.46
N PHE A 145 3.87 -10.17 7.18
CA PHE A 145 3.30 -10.61 5.92
C PHE A 145 1.86 -11.05 6.15
N LEU A 146 0.92 -10.18 5.81
CA LEU A 146 -0.50 -10.28 6.15
C LEU A 146 -1.27 -10.83 4.97
N VAL A 147 -1.88 -12.00 5.13
CA VAL A 147 -2.63 -12.71 4.10
C VAL A 147 -4.07 -13.00 4.52
N ALA A 148 -4.90 -13.27 3.53
CA ALA A 148 -6.20 -13.90 3.66
C ALA A 148 -6.53 -14.61 2.34
N SER A 149 -7.45 -15.56 2.35
CA SER A 149 -7.91 -16.24 1.13
C SER A 149 -8.48 -15.27 0.10
N VAL A 150 -8.44 -15.63 -1.19
CA VAL A 150 -9.02 -14.81 -2.27
C VAL A 150 -10.51 -14.58 -2.01
N ASP A 151 -11.23 -15.62 -1.57
CA ASP A 151 -12.66 -15.54 -1.25
C ASP A 151 -12.95 -14.51 -0.16
N GLU A 152 -12.24 -14.58 0.96
CA GLU A 152 -12.37 -13.64 2.07
C GLU A 152 -12.10 -12.19 1.64
N ARG A 153 -11.05 -11.97 0.85
CA ARG A 153 -10.68 -10.64 0.35
C ARG A 153 -11.68 -10.10 -0.66
N ALA A 154 -12.24 -10.96 -1.50
CA ALA A 154 -13.29 -10.59 -2.43
C ALA A 154 -14.59 -10.23 -1.69
N GLU A 155 -14.97 -10.98 -0.66
CA GLU A 155 -16.14 -10.65 0.17
C GLU A 155 -15.96 -9.32 0.91
N ARG A 156 -14.78 -9.05 1.48
CA ARG A 156 -14.46 -7.75 2.12
C ARG A 156 -14.64 -6.61 1.12
N ARG A 157 -14.06 -6.76 -0.08
CA ARG A 157 -14.16 -5.76 -1.14
C ARG A 157 -15.58 -5.58 -1.65
N TYR A 158 -16.33 -6.68 -1.78
CA TYR A 158 -17.74 -6.64 -2.16
C TYR A 158 -18.56 -5.82 -1.17
N LYS A 159 -18.41 -6.10 0.14
CA LYS A 159 -19.12 -5.35 1.20
C LYS A 159 -18.76 -3.86 1.18
N GLU A 160 -17.49 -3.52 0.98
CA GLU A 160 -17.03 -2.13 0.85
C GLU A 160 -17.65 -1.43 -0.35
N ASN A 161 -17.72 -2.09 -1.52
CA ASN A 161 -18.30 -1.54 -2.73
C ASN A 161 -19.79 -1.29 -2.57
N ILE A 162 -20.54 -2.27 -2.05
CA ILE A 162 -21.99 -2.11 -1.78
C ILE A 162 -22.24 -0.95 -0.81
N ALA A 163 -21.45 -0.82 0.25
CA ALA A 163 -21.58 0.28 1.20
C ALA A 163 -21.34 1.67 0.57
N LYS A 164 -20.56 1.72 -0.53
CA LYS A 164 -20.30 2.93 -1.32
C LYS A 164 -21.29 3.12 -2.49
N GLY A 165 -22.27 2.24 -2.66
CA GLY A 165 -23.22 2.29 -3.78
C GLY A 165 -22.60 1.88 -5.13
N ILE A 166 -21.47 1.17 -5.13
CA ILE A 166 -20.81 0.68 -6.33
C ILE A 166 -21.34 -0.71 -6.63
N GLU A 167 -22.04 -0.84 -7.76
CA GLU A 167 -22.46 -2.15 -8.27
C GLU A 167 -21.24 -2.99 -8.64
N THR A 168 -21.20 -4.22 -8.14
CA THR A 168 -20.08 -5.12 -8.36
C THR A 168 -20.57 -6.58 -8.25
N ASP A 169 -19.89 -7.47 -8.96
CA ASP A 169 -20.13 -8.91 -8.92
C ASP A 169 -19.01 -9.60 -8.16
N LEU A 170 -19.38 -10.49 -7.21
CA LEU A 170 -18.42 -11.18 -6.35
C LEU A 170 -17.45 -12.07 -7.13
N GLU A 171 -17.95 -12.80 -8.13
CA GLU A 171 -17.09 -13.70 -8.93
C GLU A 171 -16.12 -12.89 -9.83
N THR A 172 -16.55 -11.73 -10.31
CA THR A 172 -15.67 -10.79 -11.02
C THR A 172 -14.59 -10.26 -10.10
N LEU A 173 -14.93 -9.86 -8.86
CA LEU A 173 -13.95 -9.41 -7.88
C LEU A 173 -12.92 -10.49 -7.51
N LYS A 174 -13.33 -11.74 -7.37
CA LYS A 174 -12.41 -12.86 -7.14
C LYS A 174 -11.39 -12.99 -8.26
N LYS A 175 -11.84 -12.93 -9.52
CA LYS A 175 -10.95 -13.01 -10.69
C LYS A 175 -9.99 -11.82 -10.75
N GLU A 176 -10.47 -10.61 -10.52
CA GLU A 176 -9.66 -9.40 -10.52
C GLU A 176 -8.59 -9.44 -9.41
N ILE A 177 -8.96 -9.85 -8.20
CA ILE A 177 -8.05 -9.99 -7.06
C ILE A 177 -6.99 -11.05 -7.36
N ALA A 178 -7.39 -12.23 -7.85
CA ALA A 178 -6.45 -13.27 -8.20
C ALA A 178 -5.49 -12.85 -9.33
N ALA A 179 -5.98 -12.19 -10.37
CA ALA A 179 -5.16 -11.68 -11.47
C ALA A 179 -4.17 -10.61 -10.99
N ARG A 180 -4.58 -9.75 -10.07
CA ARG A 180 -3.71 -8.74 -9.49
C ARG A 180 -2.63 -9.35 -8.60
N ASP A 181 -2.99 -10.31 -7.75
CA ASP A 181 -2.03 -11.04 -6.92
C ASP A 181 -0.98 -11.75 -7.76
N TYR A 182 -1.41 -12.35 -8.87
CA TYR A 182 -0.49 -12.97 -9.82
C TYR A 182 0.50 -11.95 -10.39
N LYS A 183 0.02 -10.79 -10.87
CA LYS A 183 0.87 -9.71 -11.37
C LYS A 183 1.84 -9.19 -10.32
N ASP A 184 1.36 -8.94 -9.09
CA ASP A 184 2.18 -8.42 -8.00
C ASP A 184 3.26 -9.43 -7.56
N SER A 185 2.97 -10.74 -7.60
CA SER A 185 3.90 -11.81 -7.18
C SER A 185 4.90 -12.23 -8.26
N HIS A 186 4.59 -12.00 -9.55
CA HIS A 186 5.40 -12.46 -10.68
C HIS A 186 6.10 -11.33 -11.45
N ARG A 187 5.99 -10.08 -10.98
CA ARG A 187 6.75 -8.99 -11.59
C ARG A 187 8.25 -9.20 -11.34
N GLU A 188 9.09 -8.82 -12.31
CA GLU A 188 10.54 -9.00 -12.23
C GLU A 188 11.16 -8.17 -11.12
N THR A 189 10.70 -6.92 -10.96
CA THR A 189 11.25 -5.99 -9.96
C THR A 189 10.41 -6.00 -8.70
N SER A 190 11.04 -6.32 -7.56
CA SER A 190 10.44 -6.28 -6.21
C SER A 190 9.08 -7.00 -6.11
N PRO A 191 8.99 -8.30 -6.45
CA PRO A 191 7.73 -9.04 -6.38
C PRO A 191 7.15 -9.04 -4.96
N LEU A 192 5.84 -9.20 -4.85
CA LEU A 192 5.19 -9.48 -3.57
C LEU A 192 5.73 -10.81 -3.03
N LYS A 193 6.55 -10.73 -1.99
CA LYS A 193 7.21 -11.88 -1.36
C LYS A 193 7.36 -11.63 0.13
N GLN A 194 7.15 -12.67 0.92
CA GLN A 194 7.42 -12.62 2.36
C GLN A 194 8.93 -12.43 2.59
N ALA A 195 9.31 -11.46 3.43
CA ALA A 195 10.68 -11.35 3.92
C ALA A 195 10.99 -12.53 4.86
N GLU A 196 12.25 -12.98 4.88
CA GLU A 196 12.65 -14.18 5.66
C GLU A 196 12.39 -14.03 7.16
N ASP A 197 12.52 -12.82 7.68
CA ASP A 197 12.28 -12.45 9.06
C ASP A 197 10.87 -11.90 9.34
N ALA A 198 9.97 -11.94 8.36
CA ALA A 198 8.61 -11.47 8.54
C ALA A 198 7.73 -12.48 9.28
N VAL A 199 6.94 -11.98 10.21
CA VAL A 199 5.87 -12.75 10.85
C VAL A 199 4.75 -12.96 9.84
N TYR A 200 4.48 -14.22 9.51
CA TYR A 200 3.35 -14.59 8.66
C TYR A 200 2.05 -14.54 9.48
N LEU A 201 1.08 -13.79 9.01
CA LEU A 201 -0.21 -13.61 9.69
C LEU A 201 -1.37 -13.86 8.72
N ASP A 202 -1.99 -15.03 8.82
CA ASP A 202 -3.25 -15.32 8.14
C ASP A 202 -4.41 -14.71 8.93
N THR A 203 -5.16 -13.83 8.27
CA THR A 203 -6.30 -13.12 8.84
C THR A 203 -7.64 -13.70 8.43
N THR A 204 -7.66 -14.85 7.77
CA THR A 204 -8.89 -15.56 7.39
C THR A 204 -9.70 -15.85 8.65
N GLY A 205 -10.95 -15.39 8.68
CA GLY A 205 -11.84 -15.56 9.83
C GLY A 205 -11.56 -14.66 11.06
N LEU A 206 -10.50 -13.83 11.01
CA LEU A 206 -10.23 -12.87 12.10
C LEU A 206 -10.91 -11.52 11.82
N ASN A 207 -11.37 -10.89 12.89
CA ASN A 207 -11.81 -9.50 12.84
C ASN A 207 -10.60 -8.53 12.93
N ILE A 208 -10.84 -7.25 12.61
CA ILE A 208 -9.79 -6.23 12.58
C ILE A 208 -9.08 -6.10 13.93
N GLN A 209 -9.82 -6.12 15.03
CA GLN A 209 -9.28 -5.93 16.37
C GLN A 209 -8.32 -7.07 16.76
N GLU A 210 -8.69 -8.31 16.46
CA GLU A 210 -7.83 -9.48 16.70
C GLU A 210 -6.51 -9.41 15.92
N VAL A 211 -6.56 -8.91 14.68
CA VAL A 211 -5.36 -8.72 13.86
C VAL A 211 -4.48 -7.61 14.44
N VAL A 212 -5.07 -6.48 14.84
CA VAL A 212 -4.36 -5.36 15.47
C VAL A 212 -3.66 -5.80 16.74
N GLU A 213 -4.36 -6.52 17.63
CA GLU A 213 -3.79 -7.01 18.89
C GLU A 213 -2.59 -7.94 18.67
N LYS A 214 -2.69 -8.85 17.71
CA LYS A 214 -1.57 -9.74 17.35
C LYS A 214 -0.34 -8.96 16.89
N ILE A 215 -0.52 -7.96 16.04
CA ILE A 215 0.61 -7.17 15.53
C ILE A 215 1.16 -6.25 16.62
N LYS A 216 0.32 -5.66 17.47
CA LYS A 216 0.77 -4.86 18.61
C LYS A 216 1.61 -5.68 19.58
N ALA A 217 1.18 -6.90 19.91
CA ALA A 217 1.95 -7.80 20.75
C ALA A 217 3.34 -8.13 20.15
N GLU A 218 3.46 -8.25 18.83
CA GLU A 218 4.75 -8.42 18.16
C GLU A 218 5.60 -7.15 18.14
N ALA A 219 4.97 -5.97 18.02
CA ALA A 219 5.67 -4.69 18.08
C ALA A 219 6.23 -4.41 19.49
N GLU A 220 5.44 -4.64 20.52
CA GLU A 220 5.82 -4.41 21.93
C GLU A 220 7.04 -5.23 22.36
N LYS A 221 7.25 -6.42 21.79
CA LYS A 221 8.45 -7.25 22.03
C LYS A 221 9.73 -6.62 21.47
N ARG A 222 9.63 -5.64 20.56
CA ARG A 222 10.75 -5.04 19.82
C ARG A 222 10.99 -3.57 20.20
N MET A 223 10.10 -2.99 20.96
CA MET A 223 10.17 -1.61 21.50
C MET A 223 10.90 -1.58 22.85
#